data_06b363203515c41575feca817ea2587e
#
_entry.id   06b363203515c41575feca817ea2587e
#
_cell.length_a   1.000
_cell.length_b   1.000
_cell.length_c   1.000
_cell.angle_alpha   90.00
_cell.angle_beta   90.00
_cell.angle_gamma   90.00
#
_symmetry.space_group_name_H-M   'P 1'
#
loop_
_entity.id
_entity.type
_entity.pdbx_description
1 polymer ?
#
loop_
_entity_poly.entity_id
_entity_poly.type
_entity_poly.pdbx_seq_one_letter_code
_entity_poly.pdbx_strand_id
1 'polypeptide(L)'
;KIWHQNDVHHHIGKGMHVAFPIFELDRFSDQEVRSLRHNDRIFVCSEWAKAIIEKCGISVPVHVVPLGVDTETFSPAPVSARPKTIFFNCGKWEVRKGHDVLARCFNDAFEHDDDVELWMMCQNPFYSAEQQSQWERLYKDSKLGDKIRIIPRQNTHQDVYNIMKQADCGVFPARAEGWNLELLEMMACGKHVIATNYSAHTEF
;
A
#
# COMPACT_ATOMS: atom_id res chain seq x y z
N LYS A 1 -6.66 -0.46 14.92
CA LYS A 1 -6.85 0.80 15.70
C LYS A 1 -7.71 1.76 14.89
N ILE A 2 -8.98 1.42 14.68
CA ILE A 2 -9.85 2.16 13.74
C ILE A 2 -10.43 3.42 14.40
N TRP A 3 -10.62 3.43 15.70
CA TRP A 3 -11.37 4.47 16.41
C TRP A 3 -10.56 5.32 17.40
N HIS A 4 -9.37 4.86 17.82
CA HIS A 4 -8.61 5.53 18.87
C HIS A 4 -7.79 6.71 18.40
N GLN A 5 -7.68 6.91 17.09
CA GLN A 5 -6.79 7.94 16.55
C GLN A 5 -7.43 9.32 16.44
N ASN A 6 -8.76 9.44 16.50
CA ASN A 6 -9.44 10.68 16.10
C ASN A 6 -10.53 11.18 17.05
N ASP A 7 -10.66 10.71 18.29
CA ASP A 7 -11.68 11.16 19.26
C ASP A 7 -13.11 11.36 18.66
N VAL A 8 -13.46 10.55 17.67
CA VAL A 8 -14.68 10.71 16.86
C VAL A 8 -15.96 10.65 17.69
N HIS A 9 -15.93 10.05 18.89
CA HIS A 9 -17.07 10.04 19.81
C HIS A 9 -17.49 11.44 20.31
N HIS A 10 -16.63 12.45 20.18
CA HIS A 10 -16.99 13.85 20.43
C HIS A 10 -17.76 14.50 19.27
N HIS A 11 -17.82 13.84 18.12
CA HIS A 11 -18.47 14.35 16.91
C HIS A 11 -19.72 13.56 16.51
N ILE A 12 -20.29 12.79 17.42
CA ILE A 12 -21.50 12.00 17.16
C ILE A 12 -22.69 12.94 16.97
N GLY A 13 -23.23 12.97 15.76
CA GLY A 13 -24.44 13.67 15.39
C GLY A 13 -25.71 12.89 15.76
N LYS A 14 -26.89 13.46 15.45
CA LYS A 14 -28.20 12.83 15.65
C LYS A 14 -28.66 12.00 14.42
N GLY A 15 -27.91 12.02 13.35
CA GLY A 15 -28.23 11.33 12.10
C GLY A 15 -27.69 9.90 12.06
N MET A 16 -27.81 9.28 10.89
CA MET A 16 -27.25 7.95 10.63
C MET A 16 -25.71 7.97 10.77
N HIS A 17 -25.19 7.01 11.50
CA HIS A 17 -23.75 6.81 11.67
C HIS A 17 -23.25 5.77 10.68
N VAL A 18 -22.34 6.16 9.81
CA VAL A 18 -21.72 5.29 8.82
C VAL A 18 -20.22 5.21 9.10
N ALA A 19 -19.73 4.01 9.35
CA ALA A 19 -18.29 3.77 9.43
C ALA A 19 -17.72 3.45 8.04
N PHE A 20 -16.51 3.94 7.73
CA PHE A 20 -15.74 3.53 6.57
C PHE A 20 -14.33 3.14 7.01
N PRO A 21 -14.19 1.98 7.71
CA PRO A 21 -12.89 1.51 8.17
C PRO A 21 -12.05 0.96 7.01
N ILE A 22 -10.78 1.40 6.95
CA ILE A 22 -9.75 0.80 6.10
C ILE A 22 -8.78 0.10 7.05
N PHE A 23 -8.61 -1.21 6.88
CA PHE A 23 -7.81 -2.05 7.78
C PHE A 23 -7.10 -3.17 7.04
N GLU A 24 -6.05 -3.71 7.65
CA GLU A 24 -5.22 -4.78 7.10
C GLU A 24 -5.18 -6.01 8.03
N LEU A 25 -6.14 -6.13 8.94
CA LEU A 25 -6.25 -7.20 9.94
C LEU A 25 -7.26 -8.25 9.49
N ASP A 26 -7.02 -9.51 9.86
CA ASP A 26 -7.94 -10.63 9.62
C ASP A 26 -8.89 -10.90 10.81
N ARG A 27 -8.77 -10.10 11.88
CA ARG A 27 -9.60 -10.15 13.11
C ARG A 27 -9.54 -8.83 13.84
N PHE A 28 -10.55 -8.59 14.65
CA PHE A 28 -10.67 -7.41 15.51
C PHE A 28 -10.61 -7.79 16.99
N SER A 29 -10.13 -6.88 17.81
CA SER A 29 -10.28 -6.94 19.26
C SER A 29 -11.74 -6.72 19.67
N ASP A 30 -12.13 -7.14 20.88
CA ASP A 30 -13.48 -6.90 21.41
C ASP A 30 -13.85 -5.42 21.41
N GLN A 31 -12.90 -4.53 21.63
CA GLN A 31 -13.12 -3.09 21.59
C GLN A 31 -13.44 -2.59 20.19
N GLU A 32 -12.75 -3.05 19.17
CA GLU A 32 -13.00 -2.72 17.77
C GLU A 32 -14.34 -3.27 17.30
N VAL A 33 -14.66 -4.52 17.68
CA VAL A 33 -15.98 -5.12 17.41
C VAL A 33 -17.10 -4.29 18.04
N ARG A 34 -16.95 -3.87 19.32
CA ARG A 34 -17.95 -2.99 19.96
C ARG A 34 -18.08 -1.67 19.22
N SER A 35 -16.97 -1.04 18.82
CA SER A 35 -16.99 0.23 18.09
C SER A 35 -17.69 0.11 16.74
N LEU A 36 -17.45 -0.97 16.00
CA LEU A 36 -18.12 -1.21 14.71
C LEU A 36 -19.63 -1.45 14.87
N ARG A 37 -20.04 -2.14 15.93
CA ARG A 37 -21.47 -2.41 16.24
C ARG A 37 -22.30 -1.17 16.58
N HIS A 38 -21.65 -0.04 16.92
CA HIS A 38 -22.34 1.23 17.25
C HIS A 38 -22.72 2.05 16.01
N ASN A 39 -22.48 1.53 14.81
CA ASN A 39 -22.83 2.22 13.57
C ASN A 39 -24.12 1.65 12.98
N ASP A 40 -24.81 2.45 12.19
CA ASP A 40 -26.02 2.05 11.47
C ASP A 40 -25.68 1.32 10.16
N ARG A 41 -24.52 1.65 9.56
CA ARG A 41 -23.98 1.06 8.34
C ARG A 41 -22.46 1.00 8.42
N ILE A 42 -21.89 0.05 7.69
CA ILE A 42 -20.43 -0.03 7.50
C ILE A 42 -20.17 -0.10 6.00
N PHE A 43 -19.32 0.78 5.50
CA PHE A 43 -18.74 0.70 4.16
C PHE A 43 -17.32 0.18 4.26
N VAL A 44 -16.92 -0.68 3.33
CA VAL A 44 -15.55 -1.21 3.21
C VAL A 44 -15.10 -1.18 1.77
N CYS A 45 -13.79 -1.21 1.53
CA CYS A 45 -13.25 -1.09 0.19
C CYS A 45 -13.40 -2.38 -0.65
N SER A 46 -13.51 -3.56 0.00
CA SER A 46 -13.37 -4.86 -0.65
C SER A 46 -14.31 -5.92 -0.06
N GLU A 47 -14.60 -6.96 -0.85
CA GLU A 47 -15.29 -8.16 -0.36
C GLU A 47 -14.46 -8.88 0.71
N TRP A 48 -13.13 -8.87 0.60
CA TRP A 48 -12.26 -9.37 1.65
C TRP A 48 -12.52 -8.67 2.99
N ALA A 49 -12.57 -7.34 3.01
CA ALA A 49 -12.83 -6.58 4.24
C ALA A 49 -14.23 -6.84 4.79
N LYS A 50 -15.25 -6.98 3.92
CA LYS A 50 -16.61 -7.35 4.30
C LYS A 50 -16.63 -8.73 4.97
N ALA A 51 -16.01 -9.73 4.37
CA ALA A 51 -15.93 -11.08 4.91
C ALA A 51 -15.27 -11.12 6.30
N ILE A 52 -14.24 -10.30 6.55
CA ILE A 52 -13.59 -10.18 7.86
C ILE A 52 -14.55 -9.61 8.90
N ILE A 53 -15.29 -8.55 8.59
CA ILE A 53 -16.28 -7.94 9.50
C ILE A 53 -17.38 -8.96 9.84
N GLU A 54 -17.93 -9.64 8.85
CA GLU A 54 -18.98 -10.65 9.04
C GLU A 54 -18.47 -11.84 9.89
N LYS A 55 -17.24 -12.32 9.61
CA LYS A 55 -16.58 -13.38 10.39
C LYS A 55 -16.38 -13.00 11.87
N CYS A 56 -16.23 -11.73 12.18
CA CYS A 56 -16.14 -11.23 13.55
C CYS A 56 -17.50 -11.10 14.26
N GLY A 57 -18.59 -11.59 13.66
CA GLY A 57 -19.92 -11.60 14.24
C GLY A 57 -20.55 -10.21 14.37
N ILE A 58 -20.21 -9.30 13.47
CA ILE A 58 -20.78 -7.96 13.39
C ILE A 58 -22.00 -8.02 12.47
N SER A 59 -23.20 -7.77 13.03
CA SER A 59 -24.49 -7.86 12.34
C SER A 59 -24.94 -6.55 11.70
N VAL A 60 -24.16 -5.49 11.81
CA VAL A 60 -24.43 -4.21 11.12
C VAL A 60 -24.35 -4.43 9.61
N PRO A 61 -25.29 -3.89 8.80
CA PRO A 61 -25.22 -4.00 7.35
C PRO A 61 -23.88 -3.48 6.79
N VAL A 62 -23.18 -4.32 6.03
CA VAL A 62 -21.89 -4.01 5.42
C VAL A 62 -22.04 -3.89 3.89
N HIS A 63 -21.55 -2.81 3.33
CA HIS A 63 -21.59 -2.56 1.88
C HIS A 63 -20.17 -2.36 1.35
N VAL A 64 -19.87 -2.98 0.22
CA VAL A 64 -18.58 -2.79 -0.47
C VAL A 64 -18.66 -1.55 -1.34
N VAL A 65 -17.73 -0.65 -1.13
CA VAL A 65 -17.58 0.63 -1.84
C VAL A 65 -16.09 0.75 -2.21
N PRO A 66 -15.68 0.24 -3.38
CA PRO A 66 -14.29 0.29 -3.81
C PRO A 66 -13.76 1.71 -3.91
N LEU A 67 -12.48 1.90 -3.60
CA LEU A 67 -11.80 3.16 -3.86
C LEU A 67 -11.40 3.23 -5.34
N GLY A 68 -11.41 4.44 -5.89
CA GLY A 68 -10.96 4.71 -7.25
C GLY A 68 -9.50 5.16 -7.31
N VAL A 69 -9.07 5.46 -8.53
CA VAL A 69 -7.80 6.12 -8.85
C VAL A 69 -8.08 7.38 -9.65
N ASP A 70 -7.27 8.41 -9.42
CA ASP A 70 -7.31 9.64 -10.22
C ASP A 70 -6.65 9.40 -11.58
N THR A 71 -7.46 9.10 -12.60
CA THR A 71 -6.99 8.82 -13.96
C THR A 71 -6.60 10.07 -14.76
N GLU A 72 -6.88 11.27 -14.25
CA GLU A 72 -6.36 12.52 -14.83
C GLU A 72 -4.88 12.67 -14.50
N THR A 73 -4.47 12.33 -13.27
CA THR A 73 -3.07 12.34 -12.85
C THR A 73 -2.36 11.05 -13.27
N PHE A 74 -2.89 9.88 -12.88
CA PHE A 74 -2.27 8.59 -13.16
C PHE A 74 -2.83 8.02 -14.47
N SER A 75 -2.15 8.28 -15.56
CA SER A 75 -2.56 7.88 -16.91
C SER A 75 -1.48 7.06 -17.60
N PRO A 76 -1.84 6.22 -18.59
CA PRO A 76 -0.90 5.39 -19.30
C PRO A 76 0.26 6.21 -19.89
N ALA A 77 1.48 5.79 -19.60
CA ALA A 77 2.68 6.41 -20.11
C ALA A 77 3.51 5.38 -20.90
N PRO A 78 4.05 5.76 -22.06
CA PRO A 78 4.89 4.86 -22.84
C PRO A 78 6.12 4.44 -22.03
N VAL A 79 6.53 3.20 -22.20
CA VAL A 79 7.80 2.71 -21.66
C VAL A 79 8.93 3.39 -22.44
N SER A 80 9.90 3.98 -21.75
CA SER A 80 11.09 4.54 -22.38
C SER A 80 11.92 3.41 -23.00
N ALA A 81 12.32 3.56 -24.25
CA ALA A 81 13.28 2.65 -24.88
C ALA A 81 14.65 2.82 -24.22
N ARG A 82 14.92 2.00 -23.22
CA ARG A 82 16.21 1.93 -22.50
C ARG A 82 16.57 0.46 -22.27
N PRO A 83 17.85 0.11 -22.19
CA PRO A 83 18.24 -1.28 -21.93
C PRO A 83 17.84 -1.76 -20.52
N LYS A 84 17.75 -0.86 -19.55
CA LYS A 84 17.56 -1.18 -18.14
C LYS A 84 16.08 -1.29 -17.76
N THR A 85 15.72 -2.38 -17.07
CA THR A 85 14.39 -2.57 -16.45
C THR A 85 14.36 -1.96 -15.06
N ILE A 86 13.39 -1.11 -14.80
CA ILE A 86 13.19 -0.46 -13.49
C ILE A 86 12.01 -1.09 -12.79
N PHE A 87 12.29 -1.76 -11.67
CA PHE A 87 11.29 -2.18 -10.69
C PHE A 87 11.04 -1.03 -9.71
N PHE A 88 9.80 -0.83 -9.30
CA PHE A 88 9.41 0.26 -8.42
C PHE A 88 8.54 -0.23 -7.27
N ASN A 89 8.81 0.26 -6.06
CA ASN A 89 7.95 0.11 -4.91
C ASN A 89 7.69 1.47 -4.26
N CYS A 90 6.45 1.71 -3.89
CA CYS A 90 6.00 2.92 -3.21
C CYS A 90 5.20 2.56 -1.96
N GLY A 91 5.34 3.37 -0.92
CA GLY A 91 4.62 3.21 0.33
C GLY A 91 5.48 3.58 1.54
N LYS A 92 4.95 3.45 2.75
CA LYS A 92 5.74 3.68 3.96
C LYS A 92 6.56 2.44 4.31
N TRP A 93 7.81 2.60 4.74
CA TRP A 93 8.59 1.49 5.30
C TRP A 93 7.79 0.76 6.38
N GLU A 94 7.44 -0.49 6.11
CA GLU A 94 6.70 -1.37 7.04
C GLU A 94 6.98 -2.84 6.73
N VAL A 95 7.05 -3.67 7.76
CA VAL A 95 7.10 -5.14 7.63
C VAL A 95 5.84 -5.67 6.95
N ARG A 96 4.68 -5.07 7.24
CA ARG A 96 3.40 -5.42 6.59
C ARG A 96 3.46 -5.27 5.06
N LYS A 97 4.14 -4.25 4.56
CA LYS A 97 4.32 -4.02 3.12
C LYS A 97 5.37 -4.94 2.45
N GLY A 98 5.97 -5.86 3.22
CA GLY A 98 6.94 -6.84 2.71
C GLY A 98 8.32 -6.24 2.41
N HIS A 99 8.61 -5.03 2.88
CA HIS A 99 9.89 -4.37 2.63
C HIS A 99 11.07 -5.11 3.26
N ASP A 100 10.85 -5.88 4.33
CA ASP A 100 11.85 -6.73 4.98
C ASP A 100 12.30 -7.93 4.11
N VAL A 101 11.51 -8.34 3.13
CA VAL A 101 11.85 -9.46 2.25
C VAL A 101 12.22 -9.01 0.83
N LEU A 102 11.77 -7.83 0.38
CA LEU A 102 11.95 -7.39 -1.00
C LEU A 102 13.43 -7.22 -1.38
N ALA A 103 14.27 -6.68 -0.49
CA ALA A 103 15.70 -6.55 -0.73
C ALA A 103 16.34 -7.91 -1.04
N ARG A 104 16.03 -8.93 -0.22
CA ARG A 104 16.53 -10.30 -0.43
C ARG A 104 16.01 -10.86 -1.75
N CYS A 105 14.70 -10.76 -2.02
CA CYS A 105 14.11 -11.27 -3.26
C CYS A 105 14.75 -10.64 -4.50
N PHE A 106 15.06 -9.35 -4.48
CA PHE A 106 15.75 -8.68 -5.58
C PHE A 106 17.18 -9.20 -5.76
N ASN A 107 17.92 -9.38 -4.66
CA ASN A 107 19.29 -9.93 -4.69
C ASN A 107 19.36 -11.42 -5.07
N ASP A 108 18.28 -12.18 -4.84
CA ASP A 108 18.19 -13.59 -5.21
C ASP A 108 17.79 -13.76 -6.69
N ALA A 109 17.07 -12.77 -7.25
CA ALA A 109 16.57 -12.81 -8.63
C ALA A 109 17.58 -12.31 -9.66
N PHE A 110 18.54 -11.47 -9.29
CA PHE A 110 19.41 -10.76 -10.23
C PHE A 110 20.88 -10.81 -9.81
N GLU A 111 21.77 -10.59 -10.82
CA GLU A 111 23.20 -10.49 -10.67
C GLU A 111 23.71 -9.07 -11.06
N HIS A 112 25.00 -8.79 -10.81
CA HIS A 112 25.58 -7.47 -11.11
C HIS A 112 25.60 -7.08 -12.57
N ASP A 113 25.64 -8.06 -13.49
CA ASP A 113 25.63 -7.85 -14.95
C ASP A 113 24.23 -7.71 -15.55
N ASP A 114 23.16 -7.97 -14.76
CA ASP A 114 21.79 -7.72 -15.22
C ASP A 114 21.47 -6.22 -15.31
N ASP A 115 20.85 -5.81 -16.40
CA ASP A 115 20.40 -4.43 -16.61
C ASP A 115 19.07 -4.15 -15.87
N VAL A 116 19.14 -4.09 -14.55
CA VAL A 116 17.99 -3.84 -13.66
C VAL A 116 18.29 -2.77 -12.62
N GLU A 117 17.25 -2.10 -12.16
CA GLU A 117 17.25 -1.26 -10.95
C GLU A 117 16.01 -1.50 -10.12
N LEU A 118 16.13 -1.34 -8.80
CA LEU A 118 15.00 -1.29 -7.86
C LEU A 118 14.89 0.14 -7.28
N TRP A 119 13.78 0.79 -7.52
CA TRP A 119 13.50 2.11 -6.99
C TRP A 119 12.55 2.02 -5.81
N MET A 120 12.96 2.54 -4.65
CA MET A 120 12.21 2.47 -3.40
C MET A 120 11.82 3.88 -2.95
N MET A 121 10.55 4.24 -3.04
CA MET A 121 9.99 5.50 -2.56
C MET A 121 9.15 5.25 -1.29
N CYS A 122 9.83 4.90 -0.19
CA CYS A 122 9.21 4.26 0.97
C CYS A 122 9.40 5.03 2.29
N GLN A 123 9.80 6.28 2.24
CA GLN A 123 10.00 7.09 3.44
C GLN A 123 8.74 7.10 4.33
N ASN A 124 8.91 6.74 5.61
CA ASN A 124 7.83 6.72 6.58
C ASN A 124 7.87 8.00 7.44
N PRO A 125 6.90 8.92 7.32
CA PRO A 125 6.92 10.20 8.03
C PRO A 125 6.76 10.08 9.56
N PHE A 126 6.44 8.87 10.06
CA PHE A 126 6.29 8.59 11.50
C PHE A 126 7.56 8.00 12.11
N TYR A 127 8.59 7.72 11.30
CA TYR A 127 9.85 7.16 11.78
C TYR A 127 10.86 8.26 12.13
N SER A 128 11.68 7.97 13.14
CA SER A 128 12.88 8.76 13.40
C SER A 128 13.91 8.59 12.26
N ALA A 129 14.87 9.51 12.18
CA ALA A 129 15.97 9.40 11.22
C ALA A 129 16.74 8.08 11.34
N GLU A 130 16.91 7.58 12.58
CA GLU A 130 17.57 6.29 12.85
C GLU A 130 16.77 5.11 12.27
N GLN A 131 15.46 5.05 12.52
CA GLN A 131 14.57 4.02 11.96
C GLN A 131 14.54 4.07 10.43
N GLN A 132 14.49 5.27 9.85
CA GLN A 132 14.57 5.47 8.41
C GLN A 132 15.87 4.91 7.83
N SER A 133 17.01 5.27 8.46
CA SER A 133 18.34 4.82 8.07
C SER A 133 18.50 3.29 8.16
N GLN A 134 17.88 2.64 9.16
CA GLN A 134 17.91 1.17 9.28
C GLN A 134 17.27 0.49 8.07
N TRP A 135 16.11 0.99 7.62
CA TRP A 135 15.47 0.49 6.41
C TRP A 135 16.30 0.73 5.15
N GLU A 136 16.86 1.91 5.00
CA GLU A 136 17.68 2.25 3.85
C GLU A 136 18.95 1.37 3.77
N ARG A 137 19.61 1.13 4.91
CA ARG A 137 20.77 0.21 4.99
C ARG A 137 20.42 -1.21 4.58
N LEU A 138 19.24 -1.74 4.96
CA LEU A 138 18.81 -3.08 4.53
C LEU A 138 18.90 -3.27 3.01
N TYR A 139 18.65 -2.20 2.24
CA TYR A 139 18.74 -2.20 0.79
C TYR A 139 20.12 -1.82 0.28
N LYS A 140 20.69 -0.73 0.79
CA LYS A 140 21.95 -0.18 0.28
C LYS A 140 23.16 -1.04 0.60
N ASP A 141 23.16 -1.75 1.71
CA ASP A 141 24.24 -2.64 2.14
C ASP A 141 24.06 -4.08 1.61
N SER A 142 23.02 -4.34 0.81
CA SER A 142 22.77 -5.65 0.18
C SER A 142 23.67 -5.90 -1.03
N LYS A 143 23.74 -7.14 -1.53
CA LYS A 143 24.57 -7.55 -2.70
C LYS A 143 24.43 -6.59 -3.89
N LEU A 144 23.21 -6.19 -4.24
CA LEU A 144 22.92 -5.29 -5.35
C LEU A 144 22.54 -3.87 -4.90
N GLY A 145 23.08 -3.41 -3.78
CA GLY A 145 22.75 -2.10 -3.21
C GLY A 145 23.08 -0.91 -4.10
N ASP A 146 24.05 -1.05 -5.00
CA ASP A 146 24.40 -0.08 -6.05
C ASP A 146 23.31 0.06 -7.13
N LYS A 147 22.52 -1.00 -7.37
CA LYS A 147 21.35 -1.03 -8.27
C LYS A 147 20.05 -0.60 -7.59
N ILE A 148 20.09 -0.32 -6.28
CA ILE A 148 18.89 0.09 -5.52
C ILE A 148 18.92 1.60 -5.31
N ARG A 149 17.90 2.30 -5.79
CA ARG A 149 17.74 3.73 -5.62
C ARG A 149 16.69 4.04 -4.57
N ILE A 150 17.10 4.70 -3.49
CA ILE A 150 16.17 5.25 -2.50
C ILE A 150 15.70 6.62 -3.01
N ILE A 151 14.39 6.77 -3.17
CA ILE A 151 13.76 8.00 -3.64
C ILE A 151 13.05 8.68 -2.45
N PRO A 152 13.31 9.96 -2.20
CA PRO A 152 12.59 10.69 -1.16
C PRO A 152 11.08 10.72 -1.42
N ARG A 153 10.30 10.81 -0.34
CA ARG A 153 8.86 10.99 -0.43
C ARG A 153 8.55 12.25 -1.24
N GLN A 154 7.59 12.13 -2.13
CA GLN A 154 7.10 13.24 -2.95
C GLN A 154 5.94 13.97 -2.26
N ASN A 155 5.73 15.24 -2.61
CA ASN A 155 4.73 16.09 -1.97
C ASN A 155 3.41 16.13 -2.72
N THR A 156 3.41 15.83 -4.02
CA THR A 156 2.21 15.87 -4.86
C THR A 156 2.01 14.55 -5.61
N HIS A 157 0.77 14.23 -5.97
CA HIS A 157 0.46 13.06 -6.81
C HIS A 157 1.12 13.20 -8.19
N GLN A 158 1.24 14.41 -8.72
CA GLN A 158 1.94 14.65 -9.99
C GLN A 158 3.42 14.27 -9.91
N ASP A 159 4.10 14.54 -8.80
CA ASP A 159 5.50 14.15 -8.62
C ASP A 159 5.64 12.64 -8.47
N VAL A 160 4.69 11.98 -7.77
CA VAL A 160 4.62 10.51 -7.67
C VAL A 160 4.44 9.91 -9.07
N TYR A 161 3.48 10.40 -9.85
CA TYR A 161 3.26 9.98 -11.23
C TYR A 161 4.52 10.14 -12.09
N ASN A 162 5.23 11.27 -11.96
CA ASN A 162 6.46 11.53 -12.71
C ASN A 162 7.57 10.51 -12.45
N ILE A 163 7.53 9.84 -11.29
CA ILE A 163 8.42 8.72 -10.95
C ILE A 163 7.84 7.41 -11.48
N MET A 164 6.57 7.10 -11.16
CA MET A 164 5.89 5.88 -11.57
C MET A 164 5.93 5.64 -13.08
N LYS A 165 5.71 6.68 -13.87
CA LYS A 165 5.73 6.57 -15.35
C LYS A 165 7.08 6.16 -15.92
N GLN A 166 8.18 6.35 -15.18
CA GLN A 166 9.52 5.95 -15.59
C GLN A 166 9.81 4.48 -15.26
N ALA A 167 9.09 3.87 -14.34
CA ALA A 167 9.25 2.46 -14.01
C ALA A 167 8.64 1.55 -15.08
N ASP A 168 9.07 0.30 -15.11
CA ASP A 168 8.56 -0.73 -16.01
C ASP A 168 7.61 -1.68 -15.28
N CYS A 169 7.90 -1.97 -14.00
CA CYS A 169 7.12 -2.90 -13.19
C CYS A 169 7.03 -2.42 -11.75
N GLY A 170 5.81 -2.35 -11.20
CA GLY A 170 5.58 -2.16 -9.77
C GLY A 170 5.71 -3.47 -9.00
N VAL A 171 6.31 -3.46 -7.80
CA VAL A 171 6.47 -4.67 -6.97
C VAL A 171 5.91 -4.39 -5.57
N PHE A 172 4.80 -5.06 -5.22
CA PHE A 172 4.04 -4.82 -3.99
C PHE A 172 3.85 -6.12 -3.17
N PRO A 173 4.88 -6.57 -2.45
CA PRO A 173 4.86 -7.86 -1.73
C PRO A 173 4.19 -7.74 -0.35
N ALA A 174 3.13 -6.95 -0.24
CA ALA A 174 2.46 -6.70 1.03
C ALA A 174 1.85 -7.98 1.61
N ARG A 175 1.99 -8.19 2.91
CA ARG A 175 1.35 -9.29 3.64
C ARG A 175 -0.16 -9.11 3.78
N ALA A 176 -0.61 -7.86 3.82
CA ALA A 176 -2.02 -7.47 3.76
C ALA A 176 -2.14 -5.98 3.44
N GLU A 177 -3.19 -5.62 2.73
CA GLU A 177 -3.56 -4.24 2.42
C GLU A 177 -5.05 -4.02 2.62
N GLY A 178 -5.41 -2.82 3.08
CA GLY A 178 -6.81 -2.39 3.17
C GLY A 178 -7.41 -2.03 1.81
N TRP A 179 -6.54 -1.60 0.85
CA TRP A 179 -6.88 -1.40 -0.56
C TRP A 179 -5.64 -1.49 -1.47
N ASN A 180 -4.56 -0.77 -1.18
CA ASN A 180 -3.34 -0.63 -1.95
C ASN A 180 -3.47 0.35 -3.12
N LEU A 181 -3.64 1.64 -2.80
CA LEU A 181 -3.75 2.70 -3.80
C LEU A 181 -2.51 2.76 -4.71
N GLU A 182 -1.32 2.58 -4.15
CA GLU A 182 -0.06 2.64 -4.88
C GLU A 182 0.04 1.57 -5.99
N LEU A 183 -0.51 0.38 -5.75
CA LEU A 183 -0.64 -0.68 -6.76
C LEU A 183 -1.62 -0.26 -7.87
N LEU A 184 -2.80 0.25 -7.49
CA LEU A 184 -3.83 0.67 -8.43
C LEU A 184 -3.35 1.86 -9.29
N GLU A 185 -2.64 2.83 -8.70
CA GLU A 185 -2.02 3.95 -9.39
C GLU A 185 -0.97 3.47 -10.42
N MET A 186 -0.16 2.49 -10.05
CA MET A 186 0.83 1.90 -10.95
C MET A 186 0.18 1.19 -12.15
N MET A 187 -0.93 0.46 -11.90
CA MET A 187 -1.73 -0.15 -12.96
C MET A 187 -2.39 0.90 -13.86
N ALA A 188 -2.89 2.01 -13.29
CA ALA A 188 -3.45 3.13 -14.05
C ALA A 188 -2.41 3.80 -14.96
N CYS A 189 -1.13 3.80 -14.56
CA CYS A 189 -0.02 4.21 -15.42
C CYS A 189 0.28 3.24 -16.58
N GLY A 190 -0.47 2.15 -16.71
CA GLY A 190 -0.27 1.13 -17.75
C GLY A 190 0.98 0.27 -17.53
N LYS A 191 1.46 0.16 -16.30
CA LYS A 191 2.67 -0.58 -15.94
C LYS A 191 2.35 -2.00 -15.49
N HIS A 192 3.28 -2.92 -15.74
CA HIS A 192 3.20 -4.26 -15.14
C HIS A 192 3.30 -4.17 -13.62
N VAL A 193 2.69 -5.13 -12.93
CA VAL A 193 2.75 -5.20 -11.48
C VAL A 193 2.96 -6.64 -11.01
N ILE A 194 3.70 -6.79 -9.92
CA ILE A 194 3.86 -8.02 -9.15
C ILE A 194 3.32 -7.73 -7.76
N ALA A 195 2.30 -8.44 -7.33
CA ALA A 195 1.68 -8.23 -6.03
C ALA A 195 1.36 -9.57 -5.36
N THR A 196 1.27 -9.57 -4.03
CA THR A 196 0.81 -10.74 -3.28
C THR A 196 -0.68 -10.98 -3.57
N ASN A 197 -1.06 -12.21 -3.88
CA ASN A 197 -2.46 -12.58 -4.10
C ASN A 197 -3.16 -12.83 -2.76
N TYR A 198 -3.38 -11.79 -1.97
CA TYR A 198 -4.06 -11.83 -0.66
C TYR A 198 -4.57 -10.46 -0.25
N SER A 199 -5.71 -10.42 0.48
CA SER A 199 -6.37 -9.23 1.04
C SER A 199 -7.05 -8.33 -0.02
N ALA A 200 -7.28 -7.06 0.31
CA ALA A 200 -8.17 -6.20 -0.45
C ALA A 200 -7.72 -5.92 -1.90
N HIS A 201 -6.42 -5.94 -2.18
CA HIS A 201 -5.96 -5.66 -3.54
C HIS A 201 -6.14 -6.84 -4.53
N THR A 202 -6.79 -7.92 -4.10
CA THR A 202 -7.26 -8.99 -5.00
C THR A 202 -8.57 -8.63 -5.73
N GLU A 203 -9.14 -7.45 -5.45
CA GLU A 203 -10.36 -6.97 -6.10
C GLU A 203 -10.12 -6.42 -7.53
N PHE A 204 -8.84 -6.15 -7.89
CA PHE A 204 -8.50 -5.53 -9.17
C PHE A 204 -7.22 -6.07 -9.85
#